data_fe56e5d86d4caaf5665f7b2281fe9826
#
_entry.id   fe56e5d86d4caaf5665f7b2281fe9826
#
_cell.length_a   1.000
_cell.length_b   1.000
_cell.length_c   1.000
_cell.angle_alpha   90.00
_cell.angle_beta   90.00
_cell.angle_gamma   90.00
#
_symmetry.space_group_name_H-M   'P 1'
#
loop_
_entity.id
_entity.type
_entity.pdbx_description
1 polymer ?
#
loop_
_entity_poly.entity_id
_entity_poly.type
_entity_poly.pdbx_seq_one_letter_code
_entity_poly.pdbx_strand_id
1 'polypeptide(L)'
;MSRNRNESTAAPLVEEGAAFMRSMGLGVSAAAESLASGPREAPAPEAEQVKVVVIGAGQAGLSVGYFLARHGVPFVILDANARVGDSWRSRWDSLRLFTAARYDGLVGMPFPAPALSFPTKDDMADYLESYAKSFALPVRSSVRVDRLFREGDRYVVVAGDRRFEAAHVVVAMATYQRPRVPEFAKQLHPGIVQLHSSEYKNPSQLKPGGVLIAGAGNSGAEIALDTCKDHRTWVAGRDTGHVPFRIDGPVARLFLVPFVLRFVFHRILTVRTPIGRKARESVLSKGGPLIRTRPTELKAAGIERVARVAGVREGKPLLEDGQVLDAANVVWCTGFHPGFSWIDLPVLDETGEPRHESGVVSGEPGLYFVGLHFLHAFSSTMIHGVARDAERIVDAIVSRRSG
;
A
#
# COMPACT_ATOMS: atom_id res chain seq x y z
N MET A 1 -45.34 15.69 -12.18
CA MET A 1 -46.11 16.08 -10.99
C MET A 1 -45.64 15.16 -9.88
N SER A 2 -44.88 15.55 -8.90
CA SER A 2 -45.06 16.37 -7.76
C SER A 2 -43.68 16.71 -7.16
N ARG A 3 -43.40 17.96 -6.95
CA ARG A 3 -42.27 18.50 -6.19
C ARG A 3 -42.57 18.35 -4.70
N ASN A 4 -41.61 17.91 -3.88
CA ASN A 4 -41.66 18.19 -2.45
C ASN A 4 -40.40 19.00 -2.07
N ARG A 5 -40.65 20.26 -1.71
CA ARG A 5 -39.74 21.15 -0.99
C ARG A 5 -39.85 20.80 0.51
N ASN A 6 -38.72 20.67 1.18
CA ASN A 6 -38.61 20.85 2.61
C ASN A 6 -37.71 22.07 2.84
N GLU A 7 -38.31 23.22 2.95
CA GLU A 7 -37.67 24.44 3.44
C GLU A 7 -37.81 24.49 4.98
N SER A 8 -36.72 24.81 5.60
CA SER A 8 -36.47 25.02 7.02
C SER A 8 -37.49 25.98 7.67
N THR A 9 -38.25 25.49 8.65
CA THR A 9 -39.24 26.27 9.46
C THR A 9 -38.69 26.74 10.80
N ALA A 10 -37.37 26.95 10.95
CA ALA A 10 -36.78 27.36 12.23
C ALA A 10 -36.59 28.91 12.42
N ALA A 11 -36.64 29.67 11.35
CA ALA A 11 -36.39 31.14 11.42
C ALA A 11 -37.51 31.99 12.03
N PRO A 12 -38.83 31.69 11.86
CA PRO A 12 -39.88 32.57 12.38
C PRO A 12 -40.09 32.49 13.90
N LEU A 13 -39.78 31.39 14.56
CA LEU A 13 -40.01 31.23 16.00
C LEU A 13 -39.05 32.02 16.91
N VAL A 14 -37.87 32.36 16.41
CA VAL A 14 -36.87 33.12 17.17
C VAL A 14 -37.18 34.64 17.14
N GLU A 15 -37.72 35.16 16.04
CA GLU A 15 -38.13 36.56 15.90
C GLU A 15 -39.38 36.88 16.71
N GLU A 16 -40.37 35.98 16.76
CA GLU A 16 -41.57 36.16 17.59
C GLU A 16 -41.25 36.15 19.11
N GLY A 17 -40.33 35.29 19.55
CA GLY A 17 -39.85 35.24 20.93
C GLY A 17 -39.14 36.53 21.35
N ALA A 18 -38.31 37.10 20.47
CA ALA A 18 -37.59 38.35 20.73
C ALA A 18 -38.50 39.58 20.73
N ALA A 19 -39.60 39.58 19.93
CA ALA A 19 -40.62 40.61 19.93
C ALA A 19 -41.46 40.60 21.21
N PHE A 20 -41.82 39.40 21.71
CA PHE A 20 -42.58 39.27 22.96
C PHE A 20 -41.77 39.73 24.19
N MET A 21 -40.49 39.40 24.26
CA MET A 21 -39.60 39.82 25.37
C MET A 21 -39.38 41.34 25.38
N ARG A 22 -39.32 42.01 24.23
CA ARG A 22 -39.24 43.48 24.13
C ARG A 22 -40.52 44.17 24.60
N SER A 23 -41.68 43.57 24.42
CA SER A 23 -42.95 44.13 24.87
C SER A 23 -43.12 44.10 26.41
N MET A 24 -42.32 43.27 27.11
CA MET A 24 -42.37 43.14 28.57
C MET A 24 -41.30 43.98 29.32
N GLY A 25 -40.53 44.82 28.63
CA GLY A 25 -39.56 45.70 29.25
C GLY A 25 -38.32 45.02 29.89
N LEU A 26 -38.11 43.75 29.56
CA LEU A 26 -36.94 43.01 30.03
C LEU A 26 -35.79 43.27 29.07
N GLY A 27 -34.77 43.98 29.56
CA GLY A 27 -33.57 44.28 28.79
C GLY A 27 -32.91 43.00 28.26
N VAL A 28 -32.72 42.91 26.93
CA VAL A 28 -32.01 41.82 26.28
C VAL A 28 -30.56 41.96 26.68
N SER A 29 -30.10 41.10 27.60
CA SER A 29 -28.70 41.02 28.01
C SER A 29 -27.82 40.65 26.81
N ALA A 30 -26.59 41.18 26.77
CA ALA A 30 -25.57 40.91 25.76
C ALA A 30 -25.26 39.41 25.50
N ALA A 31 -25.84 38.51 26.29
CA ALA A 31 -25.81 37.07 26.09
C ALA A 31 -26.64 36.59 24.89
N ALA A 32 -27.63 37.35 24.41
CA ALA A 32 -28.45 36.96 23.26
C ALA A 32 -27.78 37.26 21.91
N GLU A 33 -26.85 38.20 21.85
CA GLU A 33 -26.03 38.47 20.64
C GLU A 33 -24.93 37.42 20.42
N SER A 34 -24.50 36.71 21.48
CA SER A 34 -23.51 35.63 21.39
C SER A 34 -24.08 34.31 20.84
N LEU A 35 -25.40 34.14 20.80
CA LEU A 35 -26.06 32.93 20.26
C LEU A 35 -26.40 33.04 18.78
N ALA A 36 -26.30 34.23 18.18
CA ALA A 36 -26.53 34.44 16.75
C ALA A 36 -25.27 34.32 15.90
N SER A 37 -24.08 34.22 16.50
CA SER A 37 -22.86 33.83 15.83
C SER A 37 -22.77 32.27 15.92
N GLY A 38 -23.25 31.59 14.90
CA GLY A 38 -22.92 30.17 14.70
C GLY A 38 -21.42 29.92 14.90
N PRO A 39 -20.99 28.69 15.20
CA PRO A 39 -19.58 28.42 15.44
C PRO A 39 -18.80 29.02 14.27
N ARG A 40 -17.96 30.02 14.55
CA ARG A 40 -16.99 30.52 13.57
C ARG A 40 -16.18 29.29 13.17
N GLU A 41 -16.35 28.87 11.93
CA GLU A 41 -15.47 27.87 11.30
C GLU A 41 -14.04 28.35 11.54
N ALA A 42 -13.25 27.55 12.24
CA ALA A 42 -11.84 27.88 12.44
C ALA A 42 -11.24 28.19 11.05
N PRO A 43 -10.43 29.23 10.90
CA PRO A 43 -9.85 29.57 9.62
C PRO A 43 -9.17 28.32 9.08
N ALA A 44 -9.50 27.95 7.83
CA ALA A 44 -8.90 26.81 7.18
C ALA A 44 -7.37 26.91 7.30
N PRO A 45 -6.66 25.85 7.66
CA PRO A 45 -5.21 25.91 7.84
C PRO A 45 -4.57 26.50 6.58
N GLU A 46 -3.62 27.41 6.77
CA GLU A 46 -2.93 28.07 5.66
C GLU A 46 -2.27 27.00 4.77
N ALA A 47 -2.62 27.00 3.49
CA ALA A 47 -2.20 25.96 2.57
C ALA A 47 -0.73 26.14 2.16
N GLU A 48 0.10 25.16 2.35
CA GLU A 48 1.46 25.16 1.85
C GLU A 48 1.47 24.97 0.33
N GLN A 49 1.98 25.96 -0.40
CA GLN A 49 2.09 25.91 -1.85
C GLN A 49 3.34 25.11 -2.24
N VAL A 50 3.13 23.99 -2.95
CA VAL A 50 4.21 23.12 -3.41
C VAL A 50 4.04 22.85 -4.90
N LYS A 51 5.13 22.70 -5.65
CA LYS A 51 5.00 22.35 -7.06
C LYS A 51 4.57 20.90 -7.26
N VAL A 52 5.23 19.98 -6.55
CA VAL A 52 4.95 18.53 -6.61
C VAL A 52 4.84 17.98 -5.19
N VAL A 53 3.75 17.29 -4.90
CA VAL A 53 3.60 16.46 -3.70
C VAL A 53 3.76 14.99 -4.10
N VAL A 54 4.69 14.28 -3.44
CA VAL A 54 4.87 12.84 -3.57
C VAL A 54 4.31 12.17 -2.30
N ILE A 55 3.42 11.19 -2.45
CA ILE A 55 2.76 10.52 -1.32
C ILE A 55 3.34 9.11 -1.17
N GLY A 56 4.11 8.91 -0.10
CA GLY A 56 4.85 7.68 0.23
C GLY A 56 6.35 7.81 0.01
N ALA A 57 7.15 7.53 1.06
CA ALA A 57 8.62 7.51 1.04
C ALA A 57 9.21 6.08 0.99
N GLY A 58 8.52 5.15 0.31
CA GLY A 58 9.09 3.86 -0.07
C GLY A 58 10.03 3.98 -1.28
N GLN A 59 10.52 2.83 -1.80
CA GLN A 59 11.41 2.81 -2.97
C GLN A 59 10.88 3.58 -4.18
N ALA A 60 9.55 3.61 -4.37
CA ALA A 60 8.92 4.33 -5.47
C ALA A 60 9.01 5.85 -5.29
N GLY A 61 8.57 6.37 -4.13
CA GLY A 61 8.58 7.80 -3.86
C GLY A 61 9.99 8.38 -3.76
N LEU A 62 10.93 7.64 -3.18
CA LEU A 62 12.34 8.05 -3.13
C LEU A 62 12.97 8.09 -4.52
N SER A 63 12.63 7.15 -5.42
CA SER A 63 13.07 7.20 -6.81
C SER A 63 12.49 8.40 -7.56
N VAL A 64 11.22 8.73 -7.34
CA VAL A 64 10.60 9.97 -7.89
C VAL A 64 11.33 11.20 -7.35
N GLY A 65 11.55 11.27 -6.03
CA GLY A 65 12.28 12.37 -5.39
C GLY A 65 13.69 12.57 -5.95
N TYR A 66 14.41 11.49 -6.20
CA TYR A 66 15.72 11.53 -6.83
C TYR A 66 15.69 12.21 -8.21
N PHE A 67 14.78 11.82 -9.08
CA PHE A 67 14.68 12.43 -10.41
C PHE A 67 14.17 13.86 -10.35
N LEU A 68 13.19 14.18 -9.48
CA LEU A 68 12.73 15.57 -9.27
C LEU A 68 13.88 16.48 -8.81
N ALA A 69 14.69 16.03 -7.86
CA ALA A 69 15.86 16.76 -7.38
C ALA A 69 16.88 17.00 -8.50
N ARG A 70 17.16 15.99 -9.32
CA ARG A 70 18.06 16.12 -10.49
C ARG A 70 17.57 17.13 -11.53
N HIS A 71 16.26 17.28 -11.69
CA HIS A 71 15.67 18.27 -12.58
C HIS A 71 15.42 19.63 -11.92
N GLY A 72 15.85 19.83 -10.67
CA GLY A 72 15.64 21.07 -9.92
C GLY A 72 14.15 21.43 -9.76
N VAL A 73 13.28 20.44 -9.69
CA VAL A 73 11.83 20.65 -9.48
C VAL A 73 11.57 20.72 -7.97
N PRO A 74 10.98 21.80 -7.44
CA PRO A 74 10.58 21.86 -6.03
C PRO A 74 9.51 20.81 -5.70
N PHE A 75 9.69 20.06 -4.61
CA PHE A 75 8.75 19.00 -4.19
C PHE A 75 8.85 18.75 -2.69
N VAL A 76 7.87 18.01 -2.18
CA VAL A 76 7.88 17.40 -0.84
C VAL A 76 7.44 15.94 -0.95
N ILE A 77 8.01 15.07 -0.11
CA ILE A 77 7.56 13.67 0.03
C ILE A 77 6.87 13.54 1.39
N LEU A 78 5.61 13.10 1.40
CA LEU A 78 4.84 12.88 2.61
C LEU A 78 4.79 11.37 2.91
N ASP A 79 5.11 10.97 4.13
CA ASP A 79 5.03 9.56 4.55
C ASP A 79 4.35 9.42 5.90
N ALA A 80 3.43 8.45 5.98
CA ALA A 80 2.67 8.17 7.19
C ALA A 80 3.51 7.53 8.32
N ASN A 81 4.63 6.91 7.97
CA ASN A 81 5.52 6.27 8.94
C ASN A 81 6.39 7.29 9.66
N ALA A 82 6.86 6.95 10.86
CA ALA A 82 7.73 7.79 11.67
C ALA A 82 9.14 7.93 11.06
N ARG A 83 9.60 6.91 10.34
CA ARG A 83 10.91 6.84 9.69
C ARG A 83 10.81 6.29 8.29
N VAL A 84 11.65 6.79 7.39
CA VAL A 84 11.87 6.15 6.08
C VAL A 84 12.33 4.71 6.29
N GLY A 85 11.74 3.77 5.55
CA GLY A 85 12.04 2.36 5.68
C GLY A 85 11.15 1.57 6.65
N ASP A 86 10.32 2.21 7.47
CA ASP A 86 9.47 1.51 8.45
C ASP A 86 8.46 0.56 7.81
N SER A 87 8.06 0.79 6.56
CA SER A 87 7.27 -0.16 5.78
C SER A 87 7.96 -1.53 5.61
N TRP A 88 9.30 -1.57 5.64
CA TRP A 88 10.10 -2.78 5.64
C TRP A 88 10.34 -3.29 7.07
N ARG A 89 10.74 -2.41 8.01
CA ARG A 89 10.96 -2.79 9.43
C ARG A 89 9.72 -3.42 10.06
N SER A 90 8.53 -3.02 9.60
CA SER A 90 7.27 -3.57 10.08
C SER A 90 6.95 -4.99 9.61
N ARG A 91 7.73 -5.58 8.69
CA ARG A 91 7.54 -6.96 8.23
C ARG A 91 8.04 -7.98 9.27
N TRP A 92 7.80 -9.27 9.00
CA TRP A 92 8.24 -10.35 9.90
C TRP A 92 9.77 -10.46 9.94
N ASP A 93 10.27 -10.92 11.07
CA ASP A 93 11.71 -10.82 11.40
C ASP A 93 12.60 -11.65 10.48
N SER A 94 12.13 -12.79 10.00
CA SER A 94 12.88 -13.67 9.11
C SER A 94 12.83 -13.25 7.63
N LEU A 95 12.13 -12.16 7.27
CA LEU A 95 11.99 -11.73 5.88
C LEU A 95 13.34 -11.35 5.27
N ARG A 96 13.59 -11.93 4.08
CA ARG A 96 14.70 -11.54 3.19
C ARG A 96 14.17 -11.18 1.81
N LEU A 97 14.87 -10.28 1.15
CA LEU A 97 14.53 -9.88 -0.21
C LEU A 97 14.61 -11.08 -1.17
N PHE A 98 13.81 -11.05 -2.22
CA PHE A 98 13.77 -12.09 -3.26
C PHE A 98 14.90 -11.97 -4.27
N THR A 99 15.53 -10.80 -4.35
CA THR A 99 16.63 -10.47 -5.26
C THR A 99 17.94 -10.42 -4.50
N ALA A 100 19.04 -10.65 -5.21
CA ALA A 100 20.39 -10.47 -4.66
C ALA A 100 20.73 -8.96 -4.61
N ALA A 101 21.54 -8.56 -3.63
CA ALA A 101 21.91 -7.17 -3.31
C ALA A 101 22.30 -6.32 -4.53
N ARG A 102 22.97 -6.91 -5.53
CA ARG A 102 23.33 -6.21 -6.78
C ARG A 102 22.12 -5.71 -7.60
N TYR A 103 20.89 -6.15 -7.28
CA TYR A 103 19.65 -5.71 -7.91
C TYR A 103 18.78 -4.86 -6.99
N ASP A 104 19.19 -4.66 -5.74
CA ASP A 104 18.38 -4.00 -4.72
C ASP A 104 18.76 -2.54 -4.50
N GLY A 105 19.74 -2.02 -5.25
CA GLY A 105 20.10 -0.61 -5.28
C GLY A 105 19.10 0.22 -6.11
N LEU A 106 18.78 1.42 -5.61
CA LEU A 106 18.09 2.46 -6.37
C LEU A 106 19.07 3.24 -7.24
N VAL A 107 18.55 4.02 -8.19
CA VAL A 107 19.38 4.83 -9.09
C VAL A 107 20.27 5.81 -8.28
N GLY A 108 21.55 5.85 -8.63
CA GLY A 108 22.53 6.73 -8.01
C GLY A 108 23.23 6.16 -6.77
N MET A 109 22.73 5.05 -6.20
CA MET A 109 23.33 4.44 -5.00
C MET A 109 23.20 2.92 -5.02
N PRO A 110 24.30 2.16 -5.15
CA PRO A 110 24.28 0.70 -5.10
C PRO A 110 23.91 0.23 -3.68
N PHE A 111 23.34 -0.97 -3.58
CA PHE A 111 23.04 -1.56 -2.28
C PHE A 111 24.33 -1.98 -1.54
N PRO A 112 24.52 -1.61 -0.25
CA PRO A 112 25.79 -1.78 0.46
C PRO A 112 25.94 -3.18 1.09
N ALA A 113 25.84 -4.22 0.27
CA ALA A 113 26.02 -5.60 0.71
C ALA A 113 26.74 -6.44 -0.35
N PRO A 114 27.32 -7.61 -0.01
CA PRO A 114 27.90 -8.50 -0.99
C PRO A 114 26.95 -8.79 -2.14
N ALA A 115 27.43 -8.64 -3.37
CA ALA A 115 26.60 -8.61 -4.60
C ALA A 115 25.61 -9.77 -4.76
N LEU A 116 25.94 -10.96 -4.24
CA LEU A 116 25.12 -12.18 -4.32
C LEU A 116 24.39 -12.53 -3.03
N SER A 117 24.50 -11.74 -1.96
CA SER A 117 23.73 -11.93 -0.74
C SER A 117 22.27 -11.55 -0.93
N PHE A 118 21.39 -12.09 -0.09
CA PHE A 118 19.98 -11.71 -0.04
C PHE A 118 19.76 -10.85 1.22
N PRO A 119 19.59 -9.53 1.07
CA PRO A 119 19.42 -8.62 2.19
C PRO A 119 18.20 -8.96 3.05
N THR A 120 18.26 -8.58 4.31
CA THR A 120 17.11 -8.62 5.23
C THR A 120 16.19 -7.43 5.01
N LYS A 121 15.01 -7.47 5.64
CA LYS A 121 14.09 -6.33 5.68
C LYS A 121 14.72 -5.09 6.32
N ASP A 122 15.54 -5.29 7.34
CA ASP A 122 16.18 -4.20 8.07
C ASP A 122 17.33 -3.58 7.26
N ASP A 123 18.14 -4.40 6.56
CA ASP A 123 19.13 -3.90 5.61
C ASP A 123 18.48 -3.01 4.53
N MET A 124 17.30 -3.43 4.02
CA MET A 124 16.57 -2.63 3.03
C MET A 124 16.00 -1.34 3.64
N ALA A 125 15.48 -1.39 4.84
CA ALA A 125 14.96 -0.22 5.54
C ALA A 125 16.06 0.83 5.78
N ASP A 126 17.20 0.39 6.27
CA ASP A 126 18.35 1.26 6.56
C ASP A 126 18.97 1.82 5.26
N TYR A 127 18.97 1.03 4.20
CA TYR A 127 19.35 1.49 2.88
C TYR A 127 18.45 2.62 2.37
N LEU A 128 17.11 2.49 2.47
CA LEU A 128 16.17 3.53 2.04
C LEU A 128 16.33 4.82 2.86
N GLU A 129 16.54 4.69 4.17
CA GLU A 129 16.81 5.85 5.03
C GLU A 129 18.12 6.55 4.65
N SER A 130 19.17 5.77 4.40
CA SER A 130 20.46 6.28 3.93
C SER A 130 20.35 6.94 2.55
N TYR A 131 19.55 6.36 1.65
CA TYR A 131 19.27 6.92 0.34
C TYR A 131 18.62 8.30 0.43
N ALA A 132 17.57 8.43 1.23
CA ALA A 132 16.89 9.71 1.43
C ALA A 132 17.84 10.79 1.98
N LYS A 133 18.70 10.43 2.93
CA LYS A 133 19.72 11.31 3.52
C LYS A 133 20.80 11.70 2.50
N SER A 134 21.34 10.74 1.75
CA SER A 134 22.43 10.95 0.79
C SER A 134 22.05 11.91 -0.34
N PHE A 135 20.79 11.90 -0.75
CA PHE A 135 20.28 12.80 -1.79
C PHE A 135 19.50 14.00 -1.22
N ALA A 136 19.55 14.22 0.10
CA ALA A 136 18.87 15.32 0.79
C ALA A 136 17.39 15.46 0.38
N LEU A 137 16.68 14.34 0.22
CA LEU A 137 15.29 14.35 -0.23
C LEU A 137 14.38 14.94 0.87
N PRO A 138 13.49 15.88 0.54
CA PRO A 138 12.63 16.58 1.51
C PRO A 138 11.46 15.70 1.98
N VAL A 139 11.78 14.66 2.76
CA VAL A 139 10.79 13.74 3.33
C VAL A 139 10.24 14.31 4.62
N ARG A 140 8.91 14.32 4.74
CA ARG A 140 8.17 14.63 5.98
C ARG A 140 7.52 13.36 6.48
N SER A 141 8.11 12.79 7.51
CA SER A 141 7.61 11.60 8.20
C SER A 141 6.46 11.96 9.15
N SER A 142 5.68 10.96 9.56
CA SER A 142 4.48 11.09 10.41
C SER A 142 3.41 12.02 9.81
N VAL A 143 3.35 12.09 8.48
CA VAL A 143 2.36 12.85 7.73
C VAL A 143 1.49 11.87 6.93
N ARG A 144 0.37 11.46 7.54
CA ARG A 144 -0.62 10.61 6.88
C ARG A 144 -1.55 11.46 6.03
N VAL A 145 -1.62 11.17 4.75
CA VAL A 145 -2.60 11.80 3.86
C VAL A 145 -3.97 11.15 4.06
N ASP A 146 -4.96 11.99 4.35
CA ASP A 146 -6.34 11.59 4.64
C ASP A 146 -7.26 11.82 3.44
N ARG A 147 -6.96 12.83 2.60
CA ARG A 147 -7.76 13.15 1.43
C ARG A 147 -6.93 13.81 0.33
N LEU A 148 -7.21 13.46 -0.92
CA LEU A 148 -6.72 14.12 -2.13
C LEU A 148 -7.92 14.47 -3.00
N PHE A 149 -8.03 15.74 -3.36
CA PHE A 149 -9.08 16.25 -4.24
C PHE A 149 -8.57 17.44 -5.05
N ARG A 150 -9.43 18.06 -5.86
CA ARG A 150 -9.06 19.18 -6.71
C ARG A 150 -9.90 20.42 -6.38
N GLU A 151 -9.25 21.58 -6.29
CA GLU A 151 -9.89 22.88 -6.22
C GLU A 151 -9.34 23.76 -7.36
N GLY A 152 -10.22 24.15 -8.26
CA GLY A 152 -9.82 24.88 -9.45
C GLY A 152 -8.80 24.09 -10.29
N ASP A 153 -7.63 24.68 -10.49
CA ASP A 153 -6.51 24.09 -11.23
C ASP A 153 -5.48 23.36 -10.36
N ARG A 154 -5.68 23.35 -9.03
CA ARG A 154 -4.73 22.78 -8.06
C ARG A 154 -5.26 21.50 -7.44
N TYR A 155 -4.34 20.59 -7.13
CA TYR A 155 -4.60 19.47 -6.24
C TYR A 155 -4.45 19.90 -4.80
N VAL A 156 -5.36 19.45 -3.96
CA VAL A 156 -5.33 19.67 -2.52
C VAL A 156 -5.07 18.33 -1.83
N VAL A 157 -4.01 18.28 -1.03
CA VAL A 157 -3.64 17.14 -0.20
C VAL A 157 -3.84 17.53 1.26
N VAL A 158 -4.73 16.82 1.95
CA VAL A 158 -5.01 17.03 3.38
C VAL A 158 -4.38 15.94 4.21
N ALA A 159 -3.71 16.30 5.28
CA ALA A 159 -3.05 15.41 6.22
C ALA A 159 -3.20 15.93 7.67
N GLY A 160 -4.27 15.49 8.34
CA GLY A 160 -4.67 16.04 9.64
C GLY A 160 -5.02 17.53 9.53
N ASP A 161 -4.29 18.34 10.27
CA ASP A 161 -4.40 19.81 10.27
C ASP A 161 -3.58 20.50 9.16
N ARG A 162 -2.86 19.75 8.35
CA ARG A 162 -2.00 20.27 7.27
C ARG A 162 -2.73 20.21 5.93
N ARG A 163 -2.52 21.26 5.14
CA ARG A 163 -3.05 21.38 3.77
C ARG A 163 -1.93 21.76 2.82
N PHE A 164 -1.81 21.00 1.73
CA PHE A 164 -0.85 21.27 0.65
C PHE A 164 -1.62 21.50 -0.63
N GLU A 165 -1.22 22.52 -1.38
CA GLU A 165 -1.73 22.77 -2.72
C GLU A 165 -0.64 22.58 -3.76
N ALA A 166 -0.88 21.73 -4.74
CA ALA A 166 0.13 21.35 -5.70
C ALA A 166 -0.37 21.38 -7.14
N ALA A 167 0.53 21.68 -8.09
CA ALA A 167 0.25 21.51 -9.51
C ALA A 167 0.30 20.03 -9.93
N HIS A 168 1.12 19.25 -9.23
CA HIS A 168 1.31 17.83 -9.51
C HIS A 168 1.28 17.00 -8.23
N VAL A 169 0.64 15.83 -8.28
CA VAL A 169 0.66 14.83 -7.20
C VAL A 169 1.11 13.49 -7.75
N VAL A 170 2.08 12.86 -7.09
CA VAL A 170 2.54 11.51 -7.39
C VAL A 170 2.19 10.59 -6.24
N VAL A 171 1.25 9.67 -6.45
CA VAL A 171 0.89 8.64 -5.48
C VAL A 171 1.87 7.48 -5.63
N ALA A 172 2.79 7.36 -4.67
CA ALA A 172 3.89 6.41 -4.67
C ALA A 172 3.79 5.36 -3.55
N MET A 173 2.61 5.21 -2.97
CA MET A 173 2.29 4.13 -2.04
C MET A 173 1.96 2.85 -2.80
N ALA A 174 2.40 1.71 -2.28
CA ALA A 174 2.04 0.41 -2.83
C ALA A 174 0.59 0.03 -2.49
N THR A 175 0.05 -1.00 -3.15
CA THR A 175 -1.30 -1.54 -2.91
C THR A 175 -1.41 -2.40 -1.63
N TYR A 176 -0.39 -2.41 -0.78
CA TYR A 176 -0.33 -3.18 0.48
C TYR A 176 -0.84 -2.37 1.69
N GLN A 177 -1.98 -1.67 1.54
CA GLN A 177 -2.44 -0.70 2.53
C GLN A 177 -3.46 -1.28 3.50
N ARG A 178 -4.45 -2.00 3.02
CA ARG A 178 -5.56 -2.52 3.83
C ARG A 178 -5.52 -4.04 3.84
N PRO A 179 -5.21 -4.69 4.99
CA PRO A 179 -5.24 -6.15 5.12
C PRO A 179 -6.55 -6.74 4.64
N ARG A 180 -6.48 -7.83 3.87
CA ARG A 180 -7.67 -8.59 3.45
C ARG A 180 -7.84 -9.77 4.39
N VAL A 181 -8.80 -9.68 5.29
CA VAL A 181 -9.21 -10.78 6.15
C VAL A 181 -10.64 -11.17 5.76
N PRO A 182 -10.95 -12.47 5.54
CA PRO A 182 -12.31 -12.90 5.19
C PRO A 182 -13.31 -12.55 6.28
N GLU A 183 -14.52 -12.16 5.92
CA GLU A 183 -15.57 -11.78 6.89
C GLU A 183 -15.92 -12.90 7.86
N PHE A 184 -15.88 -14.17 7.42
CA PHE A 184 -16.12 -15.32 8.29
C PHE A 184 -15.06 -15.50 9.39
N ALA A 185 -13.90 -14.84 9.30
CA ALA A 185 -12.86 -14.88 10.34
C ALA A 185 -13.38 -14.42 11.71
N LYS A 186 -14.37 -13.54 11.75
CA LYS A 186 -15.06 -13.09 12.97
C LYS A 186 -15.83 -14.20 13.70
N GLN A 187 -16.13 -15.30 13.01
CA GLN A 187 -16.86 -16.45 13.55
C GLN A 187 -15.93 -17.49 14.21
N LEU A 188 -14.61 -17.33 14.06
CA LEU A 188 -13.65 -18.20 14.75
C LEU A 188 -13.76 -18.00 16.26
N HIS A 189 -13.54 -19.10 17.00
CA HIS A 189 -13.58 -19.05 18.46
C HIS A 189 -12.60 -17.99 19.00
N PRO A 190 -13.01 -17.12 19.94
CA PRO A 190 -12.19 -16.02 20.45
C PRO A 190 -10.83 -16.47 21.03
N GLY A 191 -10.74 -17.73 21.45
CA GLY A 191 -9.49 -18.32 21.89
C GLY A 191 -8.48 -18.60 20.78
N ILE A 192 -8.81 -18.54 19.50
CA ILE A 192 -7.87 -18.69 18.38
C ILE A 192 -7.15 -17.36 18.16
N VAL A 193 -5.82 -17.38 18.15
CA VAL A 193 -5.02 -16.21 17.80
C VAL A 193 -5.17 -15.97 16.30
N GLN A 194 -5.52 -14.76 15.92
CA GLN A 194 -5.62 -14.37 14.52
C GLN A 194 -4.69 -13.18 14.23
N LEU A 195 -3.83 -13.31 13.24
CA LEU A 195 -2.94 -12.27 12.76
C LEU A 195 -3.04 -12.18 11.24
N HIS A 196 -3.01 -10.97 10.70
CA HIS A 196 -2.70 -10.82 9.28
C HIS A 196 -1.18 -10.84 9.07
N SER A 197 -0.70 -11.20 7.87
CA SER A 197 0.74 -11.26 7.55
C SER A 197 1.47 -9.93 7.74
N SER A 198 0.78 -8.80 7.79
CA SER A 198 1.33 -7.48 8.13
C SER A 198 1.55 -7.28 9.64
N GLU A 199 0.89 -8.07 10.47
CA GLU A 199 0.94 -8.00 11.95
C GLU A 199 1.87 -9.08 12.51
N TYR A 200 2.05 -10.16 11.77
CA TYR A 200 2.97 -11.23 12.14
C TYR A 200 4.42 -10.73 12.14
N LYS A 201 5.15 -11.01 13.22
CA LYS A 201 6.57 -10.71 13.39
C LYS A 201 7.41 -11.99 13.47
N ASN A 202 7.04 -12.87 14.38
CA ASN A 202 7.75 -14.11 14.63
C ASN A 202 6.86 -15.08 15.41
N PRO A 203 7.27 -16.36 15.60
CA PRO A 203 6.48 -17.38 16.29
C PRO A 203 6.11 -17.06 17.74
N SER A 204 6.82 -16.17 18.43
CA SER A 204 6.52 -15.83 19.84
C SER A 204 5.16 -15.15 20.05
N GLN A 205 4.54 -14.65 18.98
CA GLN A 205 3.18 -14.09 19.01
C GLN A 205 2.10 -15.17 19.04
N LEU A 206 2.47 -16.43 18.77
CA LEU A 206 1.55 -17.56 18.65
C LEU A 206 1.47 -18.32 19.98
N LYS A 207 0.30 -18.84 20.28
CA LYS A 207 0.12 -19.71 21.45
C LYS A 207 0.42 -21.18 21.10
N PRO A 208 0.71 -22.04 22.09
CA PRO A 208 0.89 -23.47 21.89
C PRO A 208 -0.25 -24.10 21.10
N GLY A 209 0.06 -24.98 20.14
CA GLY A 209 -0.88 -25.68 19.29
C GLY A 209 -0.60 -25.47 17.80
N GLY A 210 -1.50 -25.95 16.93
CA GLY A 210 -1.34 -25.89 15.49
C GLY A 210 -1.53 -24.48 14.91
N VAL A 211 -0.82 -24.20 13.80
CA VAL A 211 -0.87 -22.92 13.07
C VAL A 211 -1.40 -23.15 11.67
N LEU A 212 -2.49 -22.50 11.32
CA LEU A 212 -3.03 -22.45 9.97
C LEU A 212 -2.56 -21.16 9.25
N ILE A 213 -1.80 -21.32 8.19
CA ILE A 213 -1.44 -20.24 7.28
C ILE A 213 -2.47 -20.20 6.15
N ALA A 214 -3.34 -19.20 6.16
CA ALA A 214 -4.37 -19.01 5.15
C ALA A 214 -3.86 -18.13 4.00
N GLY A 215 -3.42 -18.75 2.93
CA GLY A 215 -2.79 -18.13 1.75
C GLY A 215 -1.44 -18.75 1.44
N ALA A 216 -1.28 -19.31 0.23
CA ALA A 216 -0.12 -20.08 -0.17
C ALA A 216 0.83 -19.33 -1.14
N GLY A 217 0.80 -17.99 -1.12
CA GLY A 217 1.76 -17.13 -1.82
C GLY A 217 3.09 -17.02 -1.06
N ASN A 218 3.98 -16.13 -1.53
CA ASN A 218 5.32 -15.97 -0.95
C ASN A 218 5.30 -15.69 0.56
N SER A 219 4.47 -14.76 1.03
CA SER A 219 4.35 -14.48 2.46
C SER A 219 3.92 -15.72 3.26
N GLY A 220 2.90 -16.44 2.77
CA GLY A 220 2.42 -17.65 3.43
C GLY A 220 3.47 -18.75 3.50
N ALA A 221 4.21 -18.97 2.41
CA ALA A 221 5.27 -19.96 2.37
C ALA A 221 6.44 -19.63 3.31
N GLU A 222 6.87 -18.37 3.37
CA GLU A 222 7.97 -17.95 4.25
C GLU A 222 7.56 -17.96 5.73
N ILE A 223 6.36 -17.48 6.06
CA ILE A 223 5.82 -17.52 7.42
C ILE A 223 5.61 -18.98 7.87
N ALA A 224 5.17 -19.86 6.97
CA ALA A 224 5.05 -21.29 7.29
C ALA A 224 6.37 -21.92 7.65
N LEU A 225 7.46 -21.59 6.93
CA LEU A 225 8.82 -22.04 7.26
C LEU A 225 9.35 -21.47 8.58
N ASP A 226 8.81 -20.35 9.01
CA ASP A 226 9.16 -19.78 10.31
C ASP A 226 8.40 -20.47 11.44
N THR A 227 7.10 -20.66 11.28
CA THR A 227 6.21 -21.26 12.30
C THR A 227 6.40 -22.76 12.49
N CYS A 228 6.78 -23.50 11.43
CA CYS A 228 6.94 -24.98 11.51
C CYS A 228 8.08 -25.46 12.41
N LYS A 229 8.94 -24.57 12.84
CA LYS A 229 10.03 -24.88 13.78
C LYS A 229 9.52 -25.26 15.17
N ASP A 230 8.43 -24.61 15.58
CA ASP A 230 7.88 -24.72 16.93
C ASP A 230 6.42 -25.20 16.96
N HIS A 231 5.77 -25.25 15.79
CA HIS A 231 4.34 -25.56 15.68
C HIS A 231 4.05 -26.52 14.52
N ARG A 232 3.08 -27.43 14.71
CA ARG A 232 2.48 -28.11 13.57
C ARG A 232 1.83 -27.05 12.67
N THR A 233 2.24 -27.01 11.40
CA THR A 233 1.85 -25.94 10.47
C THR A 233 1.14 -26.48 9.24
N TRP A 234 -0.03 -25.92 8.94
CA TRP A 234 -0.80 -26.14 7.72
C TRP A 234 -0.75 -24.91 6.82
N VAL A 235 -0.67 -25.13 5.51
CA VAL A 235 -0.80 -24.08 4.51
C VAL A 235 -2.03 -24.33 3.65
N ALA A 236 -3.02 -23.46 3.77
CA ALA A 236 -4.25 -23.47 2.98
C ALA A 236 -4.16 -22.43 1.85
N GLY A 237 -4.57 -22.78 0.64
CA GLY A 237 -4.62 -21.81 -0.46
C GLY A 237 -4.44 -22.44 -1.83
N ARG A 238 -4.59 -21.62 -2.88
CA ARG A 238 -4.34 -22.07 -4.26
C ARG A 238 -2.84 -22.30 -4.48
N ASP A 239 -2.52 -23.22 -5.37
CA ASP A 239 -1.15 -23.31 -5.89
C ASP A 239 -0.91 -22.13 -6.84
N THR A 240 0.05 -21.29 -6.50
CA THR A 240 0.45 -20.15 -7.32
C THR A 240 1.58 -20.49 -8.30
N GLY A 241 2.02 -21.76 -8.30
CA GLY A 241 3.22 -22.20 -9.02
C GLY A 241 4.51 -21.72 -8.33
N HIS A 242 5.65 -22.04 -8.93
CA HIS A 242 6.95 -21.59 -8.44
C HIS A 242 7.90 -21.32 -9.61
N VAL A 243 8.94 -20.53 -9.36
CA VAL A 243 10.02 -20.28 -10.32
C VAL A 243 10.71 -21.62 -10.64
N PRO A 244 10.85 -22.02 -11.94
CA PRO A 244 11.27 -23.38 -12.32
C PRO A 244 12.76 -23.69 -12.06
N PHE A 245 13.51 -22.73 -11.53
CA PHE A 245 14.94 -22.89 -11.20
C PHE A 245 15.25 -22.34 -9.81
N ARG A 246 16.37 -22.80 -9.23
CA ARG A 246 16.88 -22.26 -7.96
C ARG A 246 17.55 -20.93 -8.21
N ILE A 247 17.02 -19.85 -7.63
CA ILE A 247 17.56 -18.48 -7.78
C ILE A 247 18.95 -18.33 -7.14
N ASP A 248 19.28 -19.18 -6.17
CA ASP A 248 20.55 -19.22 -5.45
C ASP A 248 21.61 -20.13 -6.12
N GLY A 249 21.25 -20.86 -7.17
CA GLY A 249 22.18 -21.71 -7.92
C GLY A 249 23.21 -20.90 -8.73
N PRO A 250 24.45 -21.40 -8.92
CA PRO A 250 25.51 -20.63 -9.58
C PRO A 250 25.17 -20.24 -11.02
N VAL A 251 24.61 -21.13 -11.82
CA VAL A 251 24.20 -20.86 -13.21
C VAL A 251 23.05 -19.85 -13.24
N ALA A 252 22.08 -20.00 -12.35
CA ALA A 252 20.96 -19.09 -12.27
C ALA A 252 21.44 -17.66 -11.90
N ARG A 253 22.32 -17.53 -10.91
CA ARG A 253 22.87 -16.25 -10.48
C ARG A 253 23.65 -15.53 -11.57
N LEU A 254 24.36 -16.26 -12.42
CA LEU A 254 25.23 -15.66 -13.45
C LEU A 254 24.47 -15.30 -14.72
N PHE A 255 23.54 -16.12 -15.16
CA PHE A 255 22.90 -15.96 -16.47
C PHE A 255 21.38 -15.81 -16.41
N LEU A 256 20.68 -16.68 -15.69
CA LEU A 256 19.23 -16.79 -15.77
C LEU A 256 18.51 -15.64 -15.03
N VAL A 257 18.93 -15.36 -13.79
CA VAL A 257 18.37 -14.27 -12.99
C VAL A 257 18.60 -12.90 -13.66
N PRO A 258 19.83 -12.54 -14.12
CA PRO A 258 20.02 -11.29 -14.87
C PRO A 258 19.14 -11.18 -16.11
N PHE A 259 19.04 -12.26 -16.89
CA PHE A 259 18.21 -12.29 -18.09
C PHE A 259 16.73 -12.10 -17.76
N VAL A 260 16.20 -12.83 -16.79
CA VAL A 260 14.80 -12.74 -16.38
C VAL A 260 14.50 -11.35 -15.81
N LEU A 261 15.29 -10.85 -14.88
CA LEU A 261 15.04 -9.56 -14.23
C LEU A 261 15.19 -8.38 -15.19
N ARG A 262 16.22 -8.36 -16.05
CA ARG A 262 16.53 -7.22 -16.91
C ARG A 262 15.85 -7.25 -18.26
N PHE A 263 15.52 -8.43 -18.77
CA PHE A 263 14.91 -8.57 -20.09
C PHE A 263 13.45 -9.02 -20.01
N VAL A 264 13.17 -10.19 -19.41
CA VAL A 264 11.80 -10.74 -19.37
C VAL A 264 10.86 -9.81 -18.61
N PHE A 265 11.21 -9.43 -17.38
CA PHE A 265 10.35 -8.60 -16.53
C PHE A 265 10.23 -7.15 -16.98
N HIS A 266 11.21 -6.63 -17.71
CA HIS A 266 11.20 -5.24 -18.17
C HIS A 266 10.67 -5.03 -19.58
N ARG A 267 10.84 -6.02 -20.48
CA ARG A 267 10.56 -5.85 -21.91
C ARG A 267 9.50 -6.79 -22.46
N ILE A 268 9.43 -8.03 -21.93
CA ILE A 268 8.45 -9.03 -22.40
C ILE A 268 7.17 -8.93 -21.58
N LEU A 269 7.25 -8.93 -20.25
CA LEU A 269 6.08 -8.85 -19.37
C LEU A 269 5.65 -7.38 -19.13
N THR A 270 5.20 -6.72 -20.20
CA THR A 270 4.71 -5.33 -20.16
C THR A 270 3.22 -5.27 -20.52
N VAL A 271 2.54 -4.22 -20.09
CA VAL A 271 1.12 -3.99 -20.46
C VAL A 271 0.92 -3.81 -21.96
N ARG A 272 1.99 -3.53 -22.72
CA ARG A 272 1.95 -3.38 -24.18
C ARG A 272 1.99 -4.71 -24.94
N THR A 273 2.50 -5.77 -24.32
CA THR A 273 2.62 -7.10 -24.96
C THR A 273 1.43 -7.99 -24.62
N PRO A 274 0.96 -8.86 -25.53
CA PRO A 274 -0.10 -9.83 -25.24
C PRO A 274 0.25 -10.76 -24.05
N ILE A 275 1.49 -11.22 -24.00
CA ILE A 275 2.00 -12.10 -22.93
C ILE A 275 1.99 -11.35 -21.58
N GLY A 276 2.40 -10.09 -21.57
CA GLY A 276 2.39 -9.26 -20.36
C GLY A 276 0.98 -8.96 -19.86
N ARG A 277 0.01 -8.69 -20.75
CA ARG A 277 -1.40 -8.52 -20.36
C ARG A 277 -1.98 -9.78 -19.71
N LYS A 278 -1.74 -10.95 -20.30
CA LYS A 278 -2.16 -12.24 -19.74
C LYS A 278 -1.48 -12.52 -18.38
N ALA A 279 -0.19 -12.19 -18.27
CA ALA A 279 0.55 -12.31 -17.01
C ALA A 279 -0.01 -11.37 -15.94
N ARG A 280 -0.38 -10.13 -16.29
CA ARG A 280 -1.02 -9.16 -15.38
C ARG A 280 -2.32 -9.73 -14.80
N GLU A 281 -3.22 -10.21 -15.65
CA GLU A 281 -4.49 -10.82 -15.21
C GLU A 281 -4.25 -12.00 -14.25
N SER A 282 -3.28 -12.87 -14.57
CA SER A 282 -2.93 -14.00 -13.73
C SER A 282 -2.38 -13.57 -12.36
N VAL A 283 -1.45 -12.61 -12.33
CA VAL A 283 -0.82 -12.14 -11.10
C VAL A 283 -1.81 -11.40 -10.21
N LEU A 284 -2.66 -10.55 -10.78
CA LEU A 284 -3.66 -9.81 -10.02
C LEU A 284 -4.76 -10.73 -9.45
N SER A 285 -5.13 -11.81 -10.15
CA SER A 285 -6.18 -12.74 -9.72
C SER A 285 -5.69 -13.87 -8.81
N LYS A 286 -4.47 -14.38 -9.01
CA LYS A 286 -3.96 -15.58 -8.33
C LYS A 286 -2.76 -15.31 -7.42
N GLY A 287 -2.14 -14.13 -7.53
CA GLY A 287 -0.85 -13.82 -6.93
C GLY A 287 0.34 -14.29 -7.77
N GLY A 288 1.54 -13.85 -7.40
CA GLY A 288 2.77 -14.25 -8.07
C GLY A 288 3.24 -15.64 -7.65
N PRO A 289 4.06 -16.32 -8.50
CA PRO A 289 4.63 -17.62 -8.18
C PRO A 289 5.57 -17.54 -6.96
N LEU A 290 5.80 -18.66 -6.29
CA LEU A 290 6.80 -18.75 -5.24
C LEU A 290 8.20 -18.51 -5.83
N ILE A 291 8.96 -17.63 -5.21
CA ILE A 291 10.27 -17.18 -5.74
C ILE A 291 11.42 -17.89 -5.03
N ARG A 292 11.51 -17.78 -3.71
CA ARG A 292 12.59 -18.37 -2.90
C ARG A 292 12.25 -19.76 -2.37
N THR A 293 11.00 -19.94 -1.99
CA THR A 293 10.51 -21.18 -1.36
C THR A 293 9.94 -22.12 -2.42
N ARG A 294 10.23 -23.42 -2.30
CA ARG A 294 9.68 -24.46 -3.16
C ARG A 294 8.69 -25.35 -2.43
N PRO A 295 7.69 -25.90 -3.12
CA PRO A 295 6.76 -26.87 -2.52
C PRO A 295 7.47 -28.07 -1.87
N THR A 296 8.59 -28.52 -2.44
CA THR A 296 9.42 -29.60 -1.89
C THR A 296 10.08 -29.23 -0.57
N GLU A 297 10.48 -27.97 -0.38
CA GLU A 297 11.08 -27.47 0.85
C GLU A 297 10.03 -27.38 1.96
N LEU A 298 8.82 -26.90 1.64
CA LEU A 298 7.69 -26.90 2.58
C LEU A 298 7.37 -28.31 3.05
N LYS A 299 7.30 -29.27 2.12
CA LYS A 299 7.05 -30.69 2.45
C LYS A 299 8.18 -31.27 3.30
N ALA A 300 9.44 -30.99 2.98
CA ALA A 300 10.60 -31.48 3.74
C ALA A 300 10.65 -30.90 5.16
N ALA A 301 10.12 -29.68 5.35
CA ALA A 301 9.96 -29.05 6.66
C ALA A 301 8.75 -29.57 7.46
N GLY A 302 8.02 -30.58 6.95
CA GLY A 302 6.85 -31.14 7.62
C GLY A 302 5.58 -30.30 7.54
N ILE A 303 5.56 -29.27 6.67
CA ILE A 303 4.39 -28.42 6.48
C ILE A 303 3.37 -29.16 5.60
N GLU A 304 2.15 -29.27 6.13
CA GLU A 304 1.04 -29.94 5.45
C GLU A 304 0.27 -28.96 4.55
N ARG A 305 0.11 -29.32 3.26
CA ARG A 305 -0.81 -28.61 2.35
C ARG A 305 -2.23 -29.11 2.56
N VAL A 306 -3.15 -28.17 2.77
CA VAL A 306 -4.57 -28.46 2.95
C VAL A 306 -5.41 -27.68 1.96
N ALA A 307 -6.70 -28.04 1.82
CA ALA A 307 -7.65 -27.29 0.99
C ALA A 307 -7.81 -25.85 1.48
N ARG A 308 -8.42 -25.01 0.66
CA ARG A 308 -8.67 -23.62 1.06
C ARG A 308 -9.62 -23.54 2.24
N VAL A 309 -9.46 -22.50 3.06
CA VAL A 309 -10.44 -22.16 4.10
C VAL A 309 -11.69 -21.63 3.41
N ALA A 310 -12.83 -22.30 3.64
CA ALA A 310 -14.12 -21.96 3.06
C ALA A 310 -15.03 -21.22 4.05
N GLY A 311 -14.78 -21.38 5.37
CA GLY A 311 -15.62 -20.80 6.41
C GLY A 311 -15.21 -21.25 7.80
N VAL A 312 -16.20 -21.28 8.69
CA VAL A 312 -16.05 -21.69 10.09
C VAL A 312 -17.14 -22.70 10.45
N ARG A 313 -16.79 -23.72 11.20
CA ARG A 313 -17.72 -24.68 11.80
C ARG A 313 -17.38 -24.85 13.28
N GLU A 314 -18.34 -24.63 14.16
CA GLU A 314 -18.16 -24.72 15.63
C GLU A 314 -16.94 -23.90 16.13
N GLY A 315 -16.78 -22.69 15.58
CA GLY A 315 -15.68 -21.81 15.93
C GLY A 315 -14.29 -22.21 15.40
N LYS A 316 -14.19 -23.26 14.56
CA LYS A 316 -12.93 -23.75 13.98
C LYS A 316 -12.87 -23.54 12.46
N PRO A 317 -11.68 -23.41 11.84
CA PRO A 317 -11.54 -23.28 10.40
C PRO A 317 -12.11 -24.50 9.66
N LEU A 318 -13.04 -24.25 8.72
CA LEU A 318 -13.63 -25.23 7.81
C LEU A 318 -12.97 -25.09 6.44
N LEU A 319 -12.47 -26.20 5.90
CA LEU A 319 -11.85 -26.26 4.58
C LEU A 319 -12.89 -26.60 3.49
N GLU A 320 -12.53 -26.31 2.21
CA GLU A 320 -13.38 -26.60 1.04
C GLU A 320 -13.71 -28.10 0.87
N ASP A 321 -12.85 -29.00 1.36
CA ASP A 321 -13.05 -30.45 1.35
C ASP A 321 -13.90 -30.96 2.52
N GLY A 322 -14.41 -30.06 3.37
CA GLY A 322 -15.26 -30.37 4.53
C GLY A 322 -14.48 -30.70 5.82
N GLN A 323 -13.14 -30.77 5.76
CA GLN A 323 -12.31 -30.96 6.95
C GLN A 323 -12.39 -29.74 7.86
N VAL A 324 -12.46 -29.98 9.18
CA VAL A 324 -12.36 -28.95 10.23
C VAL A 324 -11.01 -29.07 10.89
N LEU A 325 -10.23 -27.97 10.91
CA LEU A 325 -8.89 -27.98 11.51
C LEU A 325 -8.92 -27.55 12.97
N ASP A 326 -8.18 -28.29 13.80
CA ASP A 326 -7.95 -27.93 15.20
C ASP A 326 -6.74 -26.99 15.31
N ALA A 327 -6.91 -25.79 14.74
CA ALA A 327 -5.87 -24.76 14.75
C ALA A 327 -6.02 -23.84 15.97
N ALA A 328 -4.93 -23.68 16.72
CA ALA A 328 -4.87 -22.73 17.81
C ALA A 328 -4.58 -21.29 17.32
N ASN A 329 -3.96 -21.18 16.14
CA ASN A 329 -3.53 -19.91 15.55
C ASN A 329 -3.89 -19.90 14.05
N VAL A 330 -4.27 -18.73 13.53
CA VAL A 330 -4.50 -18.51 12.11
C VAL A 330 -3.71 -17.26 11.68
N VAL A 331 -2.85 -17.40 10.67
CA VAL A 331 -2.16 -16.28 10.05
C VAL A 331 -2.76 -16.06 8.65
N TRP A 332 -3.41 -14.93 8.47
CA TRP A 332 -4.04 -14.54 7.21
C TRP A 332 -3.02 -13.97 6.24
N CYS A 333 -2.55 -14.78 5.31
CA CYS A 333 -1.68 -14.39 4.18
C CYS A 333 -2.51 -14.15 2.91
N THR A 334 -3.67 -13.54 3.06
CA THR A 334 -4.72 -13.38 2.05
C THR A 334 -4.56 -12.12 1.20
N GLY A 335 -3.46 -11.39 1.37
CA GLY A 335 -3.14 -10.18 0.62
C GLY A 335 -3.84 -8.93 1.15
N PHE A 336 -3.98 -7.93 0.29
CA PHE A 336 -4.44 -6.60 0.67
C PHE A 336 -5.48 -6.08 -0.31
N HIS A 337 -6.27 -5.11 0.13
CA HIS A 337 -7.05 -4.23 -0.73
C HIS A 337 -6.20 -3.01 -1.11
N PRO A 338 -6.43 -2.39 -2.26
CA PRO A 338 -5.63 -1.27 -2.77
C PRO A 338 -5.51 -0.09 -1.81
N GLY A 339 -6.64 0.31 -1.18
CA GLY A 339 -6.64 1.35 -0.14
C GLY A 339 -6.51 2.78 -0.67
N PHE A 340 -7.05 3.08 -1.86
CA PHE A 340 -7.05 4.41 -2.48
C PHE A 340 -8.33 5.22 -2.23
N SER A 341 -9.22 4.80 -1.34
CA SER A 341 -10.53 5.46 -1.08
C SER A 341 -10.43 6.90 -0.54
N TRP A 342 -9.24 7.34 -0.13
CA TRP A 342 -8.95 8.70 0.28
C TRP A 342 -8.74 9.66 -0.93
N ILE A 343 -8.65 9.13 -2.13
CA ILE A 343 -8.60 9.91 -3.37
C ILE A 343 -10.04 10.22 -3.79
N ASP A 344 -10.44 11.47 -3.56
CA ASP A 344 -11.77 11.98 -3.89
C ASP A 344 -11.76 12.60 -5.31
N LEU A 345 -11.49 11.75 -6.28
CA LEU A 345 -11.44 12.05 -7.71
C LEU A 345 -11.97 10.82 -8.48
N PRO A 346 -12.60 10.99 -9.66
CA PRO A 346 -13.18 9.90 -10.43
C PRO A 346 -12.13 9.07 -11.20
N VAL A 347 -11.07 8.67 -10.49
CA VAL A 347 -9.88 8.01 -11.08
C VAL A 347 -9.75 6.53 -10.73
N LEU A 348 -10.65 6.01 -9.88
CA LEU A 348 -10.66 4.61 -9.49
C LEU A 348 -11.67 3.82 -10.34
N ASP A 349 -11.38 2.54 -10.58
CA ASP A 349 -12.32 1.60 -11.18
C ASP A 349 -13.22 0.95 -10.11
N GLU A 350 -14.09 0.04 -10.53
CA GLU A 350 -15.04 -0.68 -9.65
C GLU A 350 -14.34 -1.55 -8.59
N THR A 351 -13.08 -1.91 -8.82
CA THR A 351 -12.26 -2.69 -7.87
C THR A 351 -11.48 -1.82 -6.89
N GLY A 352 -11.52 -0.49 -7.08
CA GLY A 352 -10.75 0.48 -6.31
C GLY A 352 -9.30 0.65 -6.79
N GLU A 353 -8.97 0.12 -7.98
CA GLU A 353 -7.67 0.33 -8.60
C GLU A 353 -7.65 1.61 -9.46
N PRO A 354 -6.52 2.35 -9.51
CA PRO A 354 -6.43 3.56 -10.31
C PRO A 354 -6.48 3.29 -11.82
N ARG A 355 -7.25 4.10 -12.55
CA ARG A 355 -7.26 4.13 -14.01
C ARG A 355 -6.10 4.97 -14.53
N HIS A 356 -5.14 4.34 -15.17
CA HIS A 356 -3.94 5.02 -15.66
C HIS A 356 -3.38 4.37 -16.92
N GLU A 357 -2.61 5.13 -17.68
CA GLU A 357 -1.71 4.61 -18.70
C GLU A 357 -0.25 4.80 -18.26
N SER A 358 0.44 3.69 -17.92
CA SER A 358 1.83 3.70 -17.43
C SER A 358 2.08 4.72 -16.30
N GLY A 359 1.10 4.89 -15.40
CA GLY A 359 1.19 5.78 -14.25
C GLY A 359 0.62 7.18 -14.46
N VAL A 360 0.30 7.58 -15.70
CA VAL A 360 -0.32 8.88 -15.99
C VAL A 360 -1.84 8.73 -15.99
N VAL A 361 -2.56 9.59 -15.29
CA VAL A 361 -4.02 9.62 -15.25
C VAL A 361 -4.55 10.54 -16.36
N SER A 362 -5.20 9.99 -17.36
CA SER A 362 -5.61 10.75 -18.56
C SER A 362 -6.67 11.82 -18.26
N GLY A 363 -7.61 11.52 -17.35
CA GLY A 363 -8.70 12.44 -16.98
C GLY A 363 -8.33 13.49 -15.93
N GLU A 364 -7.16 13.35 -15.29
CA GLU A 364 -6.68 14.24 -14.21
C GLU A 364 -5.23 14.66 -14.49
N PRO A 365 -5.04 15.70 -15.33
CA PRO A 365 -3.71 16.19 -15.68
C PRO A 365 -2.95 16.70 -14.45
N GLY A 366 -1.79 16.09 -14.15
CA GLY A 366 -0.99 16.42 -12.97
C GLY A 366 -1.09 15.37 -11.86
N LEU A 367 -1.97 14.35 -11.99
CA LEU A 367 -2.02 13.21 -11.09
C LEU A 367 -1.32 12.00 -11.71
N TYR A 368 -0.47 11.37 -10.90
CA TYR A 368 0.37 10.24 -11.33
C TYR A 368 0.42 9.15 -10.27
N PHE A 369 0.70 7.91 -10.72
CA PHE A 369 0.94 6.76 -9.86
C PHE A 369 2.29 6.14 -10.18
N VAL A 370 3.03 5.68 -9.14
CA VAL A 370 4.27 4.92 -9.26
C VAL A 370 4.29 3.77 -8.26
N GLY A 371 4.90 2.64 -8.63
CA GLY A 371 5.03 1.48 -7.74
C GLY A 371 3.80 0.58 -7.66
N LEU A 372 2.86 0.68 -8.61
CA LEU A 372 1.73 -0.24 -8.73
C LEU A 372 2.12 -1.52 -9.50
N HIS A 373 1.43 -2.61 -9.21
CA HIS A 373 1.59 -3.86 -9.96
C HIS A 373 1.31 -3.66 -11.44
N PHE A 374 2.26 -4.05 -12.29
CA PHE A 374 2.13 -3.89 -13.74
C PHE A 374 1.77 -2.45 -14.16
N LEU A 375 2.28 -1.44 -13.48
CA LEU A 375 2.09 -0.06 -13.89
C LEU A 375 2.49 0.12 -15.37
N HIS A 376 3.64 -0.38 -15.75
CA HIS A 376 4.12 -0.52 -17.11
C HIS A 376 4.58 -1.96 -17.41
N ALA A 377 5.30 -2.58 -16.48
CA ALA A 377 5.87 -3.92 -16.60
C ALA A 377 5.72 -4.69 -15.29
N PHE A 378 5.98 -5.99 -15.33
CA PHE A 378 6.01 -6.84 -14.13
C PHE A 378 6.98 -6.29 -13.06
N SER A 379 8.07 -5.70 -13.51
CA SER A 379 9.09 -5.11 -12.62
C SER A 379 8.72 -3.77 -11.99
N SER A 380 7.58 -3.17 -12.31
CA SER A 380 7.19 -1.83 -11.83
C SER A 380 7.11 -1.69 -10.31
N THR A 381 6.84 -2.78 -9.57
CA THR A 381 6.87 -2.83 -8.10
C THR A 381 8.21 -3.24 -7.51
N MET A 382 9.13 -3.73 -8.35
CA MET A 382 10.40 -4.26 -7.91
C MET A 382 11.44 -3.14 -7.75
N ILE A 383 12.36 -3.30 -6.81
CA ILE A 383 13.40 -2.30 -6.50
C ILE A 383 14.20 -1.95 -7.77
N HIS A 384 14.65 -2.97 -8.52
CA HIS A 384 15.42 -2.78 -9.76
C HIS A 384 14.61 -2.26 -10.97
N GLY A 385 13.29 -2.16 -10.84
CA GLY A 385 12.40 -1.76 -11.94
C GLY A 385 11.69 -0.43 -11.74
N VAL A 386 11.43 -0.05 -10.50
CA VAL A 386 10.61 1.12 -10.15
C VAL A 386 11.20 2.45 -10.65
N ALA A 387 12.52 2.55 -10.74
CA ALA A 387 13.19 3.77 -11.18
C ALA A 387 12.81 4.19 -12.61
N ARG A 388 12.55 3.24 -13.51
CA ARG A 388 12.11 3.53 -14.90
C ARG A 388 10.74 4.19 -14.97
N ASP A 389 9.85 3.76 -14.08
CA ASP A 389 8.53 4.36 -13.98
C ASP A 389 8.62 5.73 -13.32
N ALA A 390 9.44 5.87 -12.29
CA ALA A 390 9.72 7.16 -11.64
C ALA A 390 10.30 8.18 -12.63
N GLU A 391 11.30 7.80 -13.43
CA GLU A 391 11.89 8.64 -14.46
C GLU A 391 10.85 9.10 -15.48
N ARG A 392 10.06 8.18 -16.04
CA ARG A 392 8.98 8.48 -16.99
C ARG A 392 7.96 9.46 -16.43
N ILE A 393 7.57 9.31 -15.16
CA ILE A 393 6.62 10.22 -14.53
C ILE A 393 7.25 11.60 -14.32
N VAL A 394 8.51 11.67 -13.91
CA VAL A 394 9.20 12.96 -13.75
C VAL A 394 9.38 13.65 -15.10
N ASP A 395 9.73 12.92 -16.17
CA ASP A 395 9.78 13.47 -17.53
C ASP A 395 8.43 14.05 -17.96
N ALA A 396 7.33 13.38 -17.64
CA ALA A 396 5.99 13.89 -17.90
C ALA A 396 5.66 15.16 -17.09
N ILE A 397 6.16 15.29 -15.86
CA ILE A 397 6.01 16.49 -15.04
C ILE A 397 6.84 17.65 -15.62
N VAL A 398 8.08 17.38 -16.02
CA VAL A 398 8.99 18.38 -16.57
C VAL A 398 8.51 18.91 -17.93
N SER A 399 8.07 18.01 -18.81
CA SER A 399 7.57 18.39 -20.15
C SER A 399 6.33 19.29 -20.11
N ARG A 400 5.48 19.15 -19.09
CA ARG A 400 4.33 20.06 -18.86
C ARG A 400 4.71 21.45 -18.36
N ARG A 401 5.97 21.68 -17.98
CA ARG A 401 6.47 23.01 -17.62
C ARG A 401 6.70 23.92 -18.84
N SER A 402 6.86 23.34 -20.00
CA SER A 402 7.29 24.04 -21.22
C SER A 402 6.13 24.45 -22.13
N GLY A 403 4.91 24.17 -21.75
CA GLY A 403 3.68 24.58 -22.41
C GLY A 403 2.78 25.38 -21.48
#